data_2b1e5f632b1cc35b6fb0392374c6f675
#
_entry.id   2b1e5f632b1cc35b6fb0392374c6f675
#
_cell.length_a   1.000
_cell.length_b   1.000
_cell.length_c   1.000
_cell.angle_alpha   90.00
_cell.angle_beta   90.00
_cell.angle_gamma   90.00
#
_symmetry.space_group_name_H-M   'P 1'
#
loop_
_entity.id
_entity.type
_entity.pdbx_description
1 polymer ?
#
loop_
_entity_poly.entity_id
_entity_poly.type
_entity_poly.pdbx_seq_one_letter_code
_entity_poly.pdbx_strand_id
1 'polypeptide(L)'
;MSIRVVKEKELKKYIPEIDFKEAGQELIEEMEKDSDEMFAITLDEKVIGVTYIDDEDNGAYITVNIFKAYRNKGYGAEALKEIEKMIKSKKIIAIYGYHNEIAKQFLVKRGYKPTWASTMMRYNGEKFEVPNISVRQYRDEDYNDAFALADEAFHRMRVGTGCFPDSQLSKPSEESRQRWLKYAEDEFVMELDGEIVGYADVEDEELDTVSIKISHQNKGLGKAFIKYMTNRLIDRGVKEPILWCVVGNVNARHIYDSLGYKEVFCVGYADKKTQK
;
A
#
# COMPACT_ATOMS: atom_id res chain seq x y z
N MET A 1 -28.92 -23.19 -6.29
CA MET A 1 -28.26 -22.02 -5.71
C MET A 1 -26.98 -21.78 -6.49
N SER A 2 -26.83 -20.62 -7.09
CA SER A 2 -25.71 -20.29 -7.99
C SER A 2 -25.03 -19.03 -7.48
N ILE A 3 -23.72 -19.10 -7.23
CA ILE A 3 -22.88 -17.93 -6.94
C ILE A 3 -22.47 -17.34 -8.28
N ARG A 4 -22.59 -16.01 -8.40
CA ARG A 4 -22.10 -15.24 -9.53
C ARG A 4 -21.31 -14.02 -9.05
N VAL A 5 -20.39 -13.55 -9.86
CA VAL A 5 -19.67 -12.29 -9.70
C VAL A 5 -20.10 -11.39 -10.86
N VAL A 6 -20.76 -10.30 -10.53
CA VAL A 6 -21.41 -9.43 -11.54
C VAL A 6 -21.10 -7.98 -11.29
N LYS A 7 -21.03 -7.19 -12.35
CA LYS A 7 -21.00 -5.73 -12.25
C LYS A 7 -22.33 -5.26 -11.67
N GLU A 8 -22.27 -4.46 -10.62
CA GLU A 8 -23.43 -3.81 -10.03
C GLU A 8 -23.05 -2.38 -9.61
N LYS A 9 -23.91 -1.44 -9.84
CA LYS A 9 -23.74 -0.04 -9.41
C LYS A 9 -24.21 0.16 -7.98
N GLU A 10 -23.77 1.27 -7.38
CA GLU A 10 -24.19 1.67 -6.02
C GLU A 10 -23.84 0.65 -4.93
N LEU A 11 -22.68 -0.01 -5.06
CA LEU A 11 -22.20 -0.97 -4.05
C LEU A 11 -21.91 -0.30 -2.70
N LYS A 12 -21.72 1.03 -2.67
CA LYS A 12 -21.51 1.80 -1.43
C LYS A 12 -22.60 1.59 -0.38
N LYS A 13 -23.84 1.22 -0.78
CA LYS A 13 -24.91 0.90 0.17
C LYS A 13 -24.59 -0.30 1.09
N TYR A 14 -23.61 -1.13 0.70
CA TYR A 14 -23.16 -2.30 1.47
C TYR A 14 -21.94 -2.03 2.33
N ILE A 15 -21.38 -0.81 2.36
CA ILE A 15 -20.25 -0.46 3.25
C ILE A 15 -20.53 -0.83 4.72
N PRO A 16 -21.74 -0.64 5.26
CA PRO A 16 -22.03 -1.05 6.64
C PRO A 16 -21.92 -2.56 6.92
N GLU A 17 -21.92 -3.40 5.87
CA GLU A 17 -21.71 -4.85 5.98
C GLU A 17 -20.22 -5.25 5.96
N ILE A 18 -19.32 -4.29 5.71
CA ILE A 18 -17.87 -4.52 5.61
C ILE A 18 -17.23 -4.24 6.96
N ASP A 19 -16.47 -5.21 7.45
CA ASP A 19 -15.60 -4.99 8.60
C ASP A 19 -14.29 -4.37 8.11
N PHE A 20 -14.05 -3.13 8.47
CA PHE A 20 -12.86 -2.36 8.12
C PHE A 20 -11.55 -3.12 8.44
N LYS A 21 -11.48 -3.77 9.60
CA LYS A 21 -10.27 -4.50 10.02
C LYS A 21 -10.04 -5.78 9.22
N GLU A 22 -11.09 -6.34 8.62
CA GLU A 22 -11.01 -7.56 7.82
C GLU A 22 -10.72 -7.28 6.34
N ALA A 23 -11.24 -6.20 5.80
CA ALA A 23 -11.24 -5.91 4.37
C ALA A 23 -10.23 -4.84 3.95
N GLY A 24 -9.78 -4.02 4.91
CA GLY A 24 -8.93 -2.86 4.64
C GLY A 24 -9.70 -1.65 4.11
N GLN A 25 -9.03 -0.50 4.17
CA GLN A 25 -9.60 0.78 3.74
C GLN A 25 -9.77 0.83 2.22
N GLU A 26 -8.83 0.28 1.46
CA GLU A 26 -8.85 0.25 -0.01
C GLU A 26 -10.18 -0.25 -0.57
N LEU A 27 -10.72 -1.37 -0.03
CA LEU A 27 -12.01 -1.89 -0.49
C LEU A 27 -13.15 -0.89 -0.26
N ILE A 28 -13.13 -0.19 0.87
CA ILE A 28 -14.17 0.80 1.20
C ILE A 28 -14.03 2.03 0.30
N GLU A 29 -12.82 2.53 0.08
CA GLU A 29 -12.56 3.67 -0.80
C GLU A 29 -12.99 3.39 -2.24
N GLU A 30 -12.69 2.19 -2.77
CA GLU A 30 -13.12 1.79 -4.10
C GLU A 30 -14.66 1.65 -4.19
N MET A 31 -15.31 1.22 -3.11
CA MET A 31 -16.79 1.23 -3.04
C MET A 31 -17.37 2.65 -2.99
N GLU A 32 -16.70 3.59 -2.29
CA GLU A 32 -17.14 4.99 -2.21
C GLU A 32 -16.98 5.72 -3.54
N LYS A 33 -15.92 5.42 -4.29
CA LYS A 33 -15.65 5.96 -5.63
C LYS A 33 -16.55 5.37 -6.71
N ASP A 34 -17.32 4.31 -6.40
CA ASP A 34 -18.09 3.51 -7.37
C ASP A 34 -17.21 3.00 -8.53
N SER A 35 -16.03 2.51 -8.15
CA SER A 35 -14.96 2.08 -9.07
C SER A 35 -15.42 0.97 -10.02
N ASP A 36 -14.93 1.02 -11.24
CA ASP A 36 -15.19 -0.02 -12.26
C ASP A 36 -14.55 -1.38 -11.92
N GLU A 37 -13.64 -1.45 -10.99
CA GLU A 37 -13.01 -2.68 -10.49
C GLU A 37 -13.82 -3.38 -9.40
N MET A 38 -14.94 -2.76 -8.95
CA MET A 38 -15.85 -3.35 -7.96
C MET A 38 -16.92 -4.23 -8.56
N PHE A 39 -17.20 -5.37 -7.91
CA PHE A 39 -18.22 -6.34 -8.32
C PHE A 39 -19.04 -6.82 -7.11
N ALA A 40 -20.30 -7.15 -7.36
CA ALA A 40 -21.14 -7.86 -6.41
C ALA A 40 -20.89 -9.37 -6.48
N ILE A 41 -20.88 -10.02 -5.31
CA ILE A 41 -21.00 -11.47 -5.19
C ILE A 41 -22.46 -11.77 -4.88
N THR A 42 -23.15 -12.50 -5.78
CA THR A 42 -24.57 -12.78 -5.65
C THR A 42 -24.85 -14.26 -5.44
N LEU A 43 -25.90 -14.55 -4.67
CA LEU A 43 -26.50 -15.86 -4.51
C LEU A 43 -27.96 -15.76 -4.97
N ASP A 44 -28.32 -16.42 -6.10
CA ASP A 44 -29.65 -16.34 -6.66
C ASP A 44 -30.18 -14.89 -6.75
N GLU A 45 -29.38 -14.01 -7.38
CA GLU A 45 -29.62 -12.56 -7.57
C GLU A 45 -29.49 -11.66 -6.30
N LYS A 46 -29.41 -12.25 -5.12
CA LYS A 46 -29.22 -11.49 -3.89
C LYS A 46 -27.73 -11.22 -3.64
N VAL A 47 -27.35 -9.96 -3.40
CA VAL A 47 -25.96 -9.60 -3.03
C VAL A 47 -25.66 -10.13 -1.64
N ILE A 48 -24.60 -10.93 -1.55
CA ILE A 48 -24.10 -11.57 -0.32
C ILE A 48 -22.67 -11.21 0.01
N GLY A 49 -22.03 -10.40 -0.82
CA GLY A 49 -20.66 -9.95 -0.66
C GLY A 49 -20.22 -9.05 -1.81
N VAL A 50 -19.00 -8.56 -1.70
CA VAL A 50 -18.36 -7.73 -2.72
C VAL A 50 -16.92 -8.21 -2.95
N THR A 51 -16.38 -7.87 -4.12
CA THR A 51 -14.99 -8.14 -4.51
C THR A 51 -14.45 -6.98 -5.32
N TYR A 52 -13.20 -6.65 -5.10
CA TYR A 52 -12.38 -5.80 -5.95
C TYR A 52 -11.57 -6.69 -6.89
N ILE A 53 -11.47 -6.33 -8.16
CA ILE A 53 -10.69 -7.04 -9.16
C ILE A 53 -10.04 -6.01 -10.07
N ASP A 54 -8.73 -5.83 -9.88
CA ASP A 54 -7.89 -5.04 -10.76
C ASP A 54 -6.92 -6.00 -11.48
N ASP A 55 -7.15 -6.21 -12.78
CA ASP A 55 -6.45 -7.23 -13.59
C ASP A 55 -5.51 -6.57 -14.60
N GLU A 56 -4.31 -6.27 -14.15
CA GLU A 56 -3.24 -5.66 -14.94
C GLU A 56 -2.26 -6.71 -15.52
N ASP A 57 -1.40 -6.29 -16.45
CA ASP A 57 -0.43 -7.15 -17.14
C ASP A 57 0.56 -7.84 -16.18
N ASN A 58 0.90 -7.21 -15.06
CA ASN A 58 1.86 -7.68 -14.07
C ASN A 58 1.23 -8.56 -12.96
N GLY A 59 -0.09 -8.64 -12.91
CA GLY A 59 -0.86 -9.44 -11.94
C GLY A 59 -2.21 -8.85 -11.62
N ALA A 60 -3.13 -9.70 -11.19
CA ALA A 60 -4.46 -9.29 -10.77
C ALA A 60 -4.53 -9.16 -9.25
N TYR A 61 -4.88 -7.97 -8.76
CA TYR A 61 -5.19 -7.74 -7.36
C TYR A 61 -6.66 -8.02 -7.09
N ILE A 62 -6.94 -8.79 -6.05
CA ILE A 62 -8.32 -9.16 -5.70
C ILE A 62 -8.56 -9.07 -4.20
N THR A 63 -9.80 -8.77 -3.82
CA THR A 63 -10.34 -9.05 -2.50
C THR A 63 -11.50 -10.03 -2.60
N VAL A 64 -11.86 -10.71 -1.51
CA VAL A 64 -13.12 -11.50 -1.43
C VAL A 64 -13.76 -11.22 -0.09
N ASN A 65 -14.82 -10.44 -0.09
CA ASN A 65 -15.55 -10.11 1.13
C ASN A 65 -16.97 -10.67 1.08
N ILE A 66 -17.24 -11.69 1.90
CA ILE A 66 -18.60 -12.24 2.10
C ILE A 66 -19.18 -11.60 3.36
N PHE A 67 -20.39 -11.05 3.26
CA PHE A 67 -21.09 -10.43 4.39
C PHE A 67 -21.29 -11.44 5.53
N LYS A 68 -21.19 -10.98 6.75
CA LYS A 68 -21.17 -11.82 7.96
C LYS A 68 -22.28 -12.87 8.02
N ALA A 69 -23.50 -12.50 7.63
CA ALA A 69 -24.68 -13.40 7.62
C ALA A 69 -24.55 -14.60 6.66
N TYR A 70 -23.62 -14.53 5.69
CA TYR A 70 -23.44 -15.54 4.64
C TYR A 70 -22.12 -16.33 4.77
N ARG A 71 -21.30 -16.05 5.79
CA ARG A 71 -20.03 -16.75 6.01
C ARG A 71 -20.24 -18.19 6.48
N ASN A 72 -19.17 -18.99 6.35
CA ASN A 72 -19.10 -20.40 6.78
C ASN A 72 -20.09 -21.35 6.08
N LYS A 73 -20.59 -20.96 4.89
CA LYS A 73 -21.53 -21.75 4.06
C LYS A 73 -20.93 -22.20 2.72
N GLY A 74 -19.61 -22.01 2.53
CA GLY A 74 -18.92 -22.37 1.29
C GLY A 74 -18.92 -21.28 0.21
N TYR A 75 -19.75 -20.26 0.32
CA TYR A 75 -19.94 -19.23 -0.72
C TYR A 75 -18.67 -18.46 -1.10
N GLY A 76 -17.79 -18.18 -0.15
CA GLY A 76 -16.51 -17.54 -0.46
C GLY A 76 -15.61 -18.41 -1.36
N ALA A 77 -15.69 -19.74 -1.22
CA ALA A 77 -14.93 -20.65 -2.06
C ALA A 77 -15.45 -20.70 -3.49
N GLU A 78 -16.76 -20.66 -3.66
CA GLU A 78 -17.41 -20.60 -4.96
C GLU A 78 -17.17 -19.24 -5.62
N ALA A 79 -17.30 -18.13 -4.87
CA ALA A 79 -17.02 -16.80 -5.36
C ALA A 79 -15.57 -16.67 -5.85
N LEU A 80 -14.59 -17.16 -5.08
CA LEU A 80 -13.20 -17.11 -5.48
C LEU A 80 -12.93 -17.88 -6.79
N LYS A 81 -13.58 -19.03 -7.00
CA LYS A 81 -13.50 -19.77 -8.26
C LYS A 81 -14.05 -18.96 -9.44
N GLU A 82 -15.17 -18.26 -9.25
CA GLU A 82 -15.74 -17.41 -10.30
C GLU A 82 -14.84 -16.22 -10.60
N ILE A 83 -14.25 -15.57 -9.57
CA ILE A 83 -13.26 -14.50 -9.72
C ILE A 83 -12.04 -15.00 -10.52
N GLU A 84 -11.47 -16.15 -10.14
CA GLU A 84 -10.30 -16.72 -10.82
C GLU A 84 -10.55 -17.00 -12.32
N LYS A 85 -11.78 -17.29 -12.72
CA LYS A 85 -12.15 -17.46 -14.15
C LYS A 85 -12.16 -16.14 -14.92
N MET A 86 -12.45 -15.02 -14.27
CA MET A 86 -12.51 -13.70 -14.89
C MET A 86 -11.12 -13.14 -15.17
N ILE A 87 -10.13 -13.53 -14.38
CA ILE A 87 -8.75 -12.99 -14.43
C ILE A 87 -8.01 -13.52 -15.65
N LYS A 88 -7.31 -12.61 -16.36
CA LYS A 88 -6.48 -12.90 -17.54
C LYS A 88 -5.00 -13.04 -17.19
N SER A 89 -4.54 -12.33 -16.17
CA SER A 89 -3.15 -12.31 -15.72
C SER A 89 -2.65 -13.67 -15.26
N LYS A 90 -1.36 -13.90 -15.38
CA LYS A 90 -0.69 -15.16 -14.96
C LYS A 90 -0.49 -15.27 -13.46
N LYS A 91 -0.73 -14.20 -12.73
CA LYS A 91 -0.57 -14.11 -11.28
C LYS A 91 -1.78 -13.45 -10.66
N ILE A 92 -2.27 -14.01 -9.56
CA ILE A 92 -3.32 -13.43 -8.73
C ILE A 92 -2.72 -13.08 -7.38
N ILE A 93 -2.99 -11.88 -6.90
CA ILE A 93 -2.56 -11.35 -5.62
C ILE A 93 -3.82 -11.06 -4.79
N ALA A 94 -4.12 -11.94 -3.86
CA ALA A 94 -5.26 -11.76 -2.97
C ALA A 94 -4.88 -10.88 -1.77
N ILE A 95 -5.66 -9.83 -1.53
CA ILE A 95 -5.52 -8.90 -0.41
C ILE A 95 -6.46 -9.36 0.71
N TYR A 96 -5.96 -9.38 1.95
CA TYR A 96 -6.74 -9.78 3.13
C TYR A 96 -6.27 -9.02 4.38
N GLY A 97 -7.13 -8.85 5.38
CA GLY A 97 -6.72 -8.30 6.67
C GLY A 97 -5.62 -9.17 7.31
N TYR A 98 -4.44 -8.62 7.51
CA TYR A 98 -3.25 -9.37 7.95
C TYR A 98 -3.46 -10.14 9.25
N HIS A 99 -4.19 -9.55 10.21
CA HIS A 99 -4.51 -10.18 11.50
C HIS A 99 -5.71 -11.14 11.43
N ASN A 100 -6.35 -11.27 10.25
CA ASN A 100 -7.46 -12.20 10.03
C ASN A 100 -6.93 -13.59 9.63
N GLU A 101 -6.59 -14.41 10.62
CA GLU A 101 -6.06 -15.75 10.39
C GLU A 101 -7.06 -16.66 9.65
N ILE A 102 -8.38 -16.42 9.80
CA ILE A 102 -9.41 -17.16 9.05
C ILE A 102 -9.32 -16.88 7.56
N ALA A 103 -9.20 -15.61 7.18
CA ALA A 103 -9.04 -15.21 5.78
C ALA A 103 -7.73 -15.75 5.19
N LYS A 104 -6.63 -15.66 5.94
CA LYS A 104 -5.33 -16.22 5.53
C LYS A 104 -5.42 -17.72 5.28
N GLN A 105 -5.98 -18.49 6.24
CA GLN A 105 -6.14 -19.94 6.08
C GLN A 105 -7.13 -20.30 4.96
N PHE A 106 -8.13 -19.48 4.72
CA PHE A 106 -9.05 -19.63 3.59
C PHE A 106 -8.28 -19.57 2.27
N LEU A 107 -7.38 -18.61 2.09
CA LEU A 107 -6.55 -18.45 0.89
C LEU A 107 -5.52 -19.56 0.76
N VAL A 108 -4.81 -19.90 1.83
CA VAL A 108 -3.80 -20.98 1.85
C VAL A 108 -4.41 -22.32 1.41
N LYS A 109 -5.59 -22.69 1.92
CA LYS A 109 -6.31 -23.89 1.51
C LYS A 109 -6.71 -23.93 0.03
N ARG A 110 -6.61 -22.79 -0.67
CA ARG A 110 -6.92 -22.64 -2.11
C ARG A 110 -5.69 -22.41 -2.97
N GLY A 111 -4.52 -22.67 -2.39
CA GLY A 111 -3.23 -22.64 -3.07
C GLY A 111 -2.58 -21.27 -3.17
N TYR A 112 -3.11 -20.28 -2.47
CA TYR A 112 -2.43 -19.00 -2.32
C TYR A 112 -1.29 -19.11 -1.29
N LYS A 113 -0.19 -18.46 -1.57
CA LYS A 113 0.98 -18.40 -0.66
C LYS A 113 1.08 -16.99 -0.10
N PRO A 114 0.92 -16.79 1.22
CA PRO A 114 1.19 -15.50 1.85
C PRO A 114 2.64 -15.06 1.53
N THR A 115 2.79 -13.81 1.11
CA THR A 115 4.08 -13.27 0.67
C THR A 115 4.55 -12.15 1.60
N TRP A 116 3.86 -11.03 1.61
CA TRP A 116 4.25 -9.89 2.43
C TRP A 116 3.00 -9.21 3.02
N ALA A 117 3.22 -8.19 3.82
CA ALA A 117 2.16 -7.39 4.40
C ALA A 117 2.62 -5.94 4.55
N SER A 118 1.67 -5.02 4.49
CA SER A 118 1.90 -3.61 4.75
C SER A 118 0.92 -3.09 5.79
N THR A 119 1.39 -2.18 6.61
CA THR A 119 0.58 -1.53 7.64
C THR A 119 0.44 -0.05 7.35
N MET A 120 -0.79 0.44 7.37
CA MET A 120 -1.05 1.87 7.42
C MET A 120 -0.88 2.36 8.85
N MET A 121 -0.10 3.40 9.01
CA MET A 121 0.14 4.03 10.30
C MET A 121 -0.26 5.50 10.24
N ARG A 122 -0.80 6.01 11.34
CA ARG A 122 -1.31 7.37 11.46
C ARG A 122 -0.67 8.09 12.63
N TYR A 123 -0.39 9.37 12.42
CA TYR A 123 0.08 10.27 13.44
C TYR A 123 -1.01 11.29 13.82
N ASN A 124 -1.28 11.46 15.10
CA ASN A 124 -2.27 12.42 15.61
C ASN A 124 -1.70 13.34 16.70
N GLY A 125 -0.39 13.51 16.71
CA GLY A 125 0.29 14.36 17.68
C GLY A 125 0.51 15.79 17.18
N GLU A 126 1.21 16.56 17.98
CA GLU A 126 1.65 17.90 17.65
C GLU A 126 2.88 17.87 16.75
N LYS A 127 3.28 19.03 16.19
CA LYS A 127 4.51 19.17 15.44
C LYS A 127 5.72 18.75 16.26
N PHE A 128 6.65 18.12 15.58
CA PHE A 128 7.92 17.73 16.16
C PHE A 128 8.89 18.90 16.28
N GLU A 129 9.71 18.87 17.30
CA GLU A 129 10.98 19.57 17.27
C GLU A 129 11.93 18.84 16.31
N VAL A 130 12.33 19.53 15.23
CA VAL A 130 13.18 18.96 14.18
C VAL A 130 14.63 19.35 14.44
N PRO A 131 15.60 18.41 14.45
CA PRO A 131 17.02 18.73 14.48
C PRO A 131 17.42 19.61 13.29
N ASN A 132 18.54 20.31 13.41
CA ASN A 132 19.08 21.12 12.32
C ASN A 132 19.52 20.22 11.16
N ILE A 133 18.65 20.08 10.15
CA ILE A 133 18.88 19.36 8.90
C ILE A 133 18.60 20.29 7.73
N SER A 134 19.35 20.13 6.65
CA SER A 134 19.13 20.89 5.41
C SER A 134 18.15 20.12 4.53
N VAL A 135 16.90 20.58 4.46
CA VAL A 135 15.87 20.01 3.57
C VAL A 135 15.34 21.12 2.69
N ARG A 136 15.27 20.87 1.42
CA ARG A 136 14.67 21.76 0.43
C ARG A 136 13.77 21.02 -0.53
N GLN A 137 12.96 21.76 -1.23
CA GLN A 137 12.15 21.25 -2.33
C GLN A 137 13.04 20.72 -3.45
N TYR A 138 12.61 19.62 -4.08
CA TYR A 138 13.25 19.00 -5.24
C TYR A 138 13.33 19.98 -6.41
N ARG A 139 14.38 19.84 -7.23
CA ARG A 139 14.60 20.54 -8.49
C ARG A 139 14.97 19.53 -9.58
N ASP A 140 14.73 19.87 -10.82
CA ASP A 140 15.01 19.01 -11.97
C ASP A 140 16.47 18.48 -12.01
N GLU A 141 17.42 19.32 -11.63
CA GLU A 141 18.84 18.96 -11.54
C GLU A 141 19.15 17.84 -10.52
N ASP A 142 18.26 17.63 -9.56
CA ASP A 142 18.42 16.60 -8.51
C ASP A 142 18.02 15.20 -8.97
N TYR A 143 17.32 15.11 -10.11
CA TYR A 143 16.65 13.87 -10.54
C TYR A 143 17.55 12.64 -10.48
N ASN A 144 18.74 12.70 -11.08
CA ASN A 144 19.60 11.52 -11.16
C ASN A 144 20.06 11.02 -9.80
N ASP A 145 20.45 11.95 -8.90
CA ASP A 145 20.97 11.62 -7.58
C ASP A 145 19.84 11.17 -6.64
N ALA A 146 18.72 11.88 -6.64
CA ALA A 146 17.55 11.53 -5.84
C ALA A 146 16.92 10.20 -6.28
N PHE A 147 16.79 9.98 -7.59
CA PHE A 147 16.27 8.73 -8.15
C PHE A 147 17.16 7.54 -7.79
N ALA A 148 18.48 7.65 -8.00
CA ALA A 148 19.41 6.58 -7.70
C ALA A 148 19.40 6.22 -6.20
N LEU A 149 19.36 7.24 -5.32
CA LEU A 149 19.25 7.07 -3.87
C LEU A 149 17.96 6.35 -3.48
N ALA A 150 16.82 6.81 -3.99
CA ALA A 150 15.51 6.23 -3.67
C ALA A 150 15.42 4.79 -4.19
N ASP A 151 15.78 4.56 -5.44
CA ASP A 151 15.71 3.22 -6.07
C ASP A 151 16.60 2.22 -5.34
N GLU A 152 17.85 2.59 -4.97
CA GLU A 152 18.75 1.71 -4.22
C GLU A 152 18.17 1.39 -2.81
N ALA A 153 17.67 2.40 -2.10
CA ALA A 153 17.12 2.21 -0.77
C ALA A 153 15.88 1.30 -0.78
N PHE A 154 14.96 1.53 -1.73
CA PHE A 154 13.76 0.70 -1.90
C PHE A 154 14.08 -0.71 -2.41
N HIS A 155 14.99 -0.84 -3.38
CA HIS A 155 15.45 -2.15 -3.84
C HIS A 155 15.97 -2.99 -2.66
N ARG A 156 16.87 -2.43 -1.86
CA ARG A 156 17.43 -3.11 -0.69
C ARG A 156 16.34 -3.49 0.33
N MET A 157 15.40 -2.61 0.59
CA MET A 157 14.25 -2.89 1.46
C MET A 157 13.38 -4.02 0.90
N ARG A 158 13.00 -3.95 -0.36
CA ARG A 158 12.14 -4.93 -1.04
C ARG A 158 12.73 -6.34 -1.02
N VAL A 159 14.01 -6.46 -1.38
CA VAL A 159 14.73 -7.74 -1.33
C VAL A 159 14.90 -8.22 0.11
N GLY A 160 15.30 -7.33 1.02
CA GLY A 160 15.59 -7.67 2.42
C GLY A 160 14.34 -8.08 3.21
N THR A 161 13.16 -7.55 2.87
CA THR A 161 11.88 -7.93 3.50
C THR A 161 11.17 -9.08 2.79
N GLY A 162 11.61 -9.43 1.58
CA GLY A 162 10.95 -10.43 0.72
C GLY A 162 9.61 -9.96 0.14
N CYS A 163 9.29 -8.65 0.22
CA CYS A 163 8.03 -8.16 -0.35
C CYS A 163 8.07 -8.18 -1.89
N PHE A 164 9.22 -7.83 -2.48
CA PHE A 164 9.51 -8.02 -3.91
C PHE A 164 10.92 -8.60 -4.05
N PRO A 165 11.09 -9.92 -3.84
CA PRO A 165 12.42 -10.57 -3.82
C PRO A 165 13.13 -10.49 -5.16
N ASP A 166 12.38 -10.37 -6.26
CA ASP A 166 12.89 -10.26 -7.64
C ASP A 166 13.08 -8.79 -8.08
N SER A 167 12.99 -7.83 -7.15
CA SER A 167 13.24 -6.41 -7.42
C SER A 167 14.59 -6.24 -8.10
N GLN A 168 14.64 -5.37 -9.10
CA GLN A 168 15.87 -4.97 -9.79
C GLN A 168 16.02 -3.45 -9.65
N LEU A 169 17.27 -2.99 -9.68
CA LEU A 169 17.54 -1.55 -9.78
C LEU A 169 16.99 -1.03 -11.11
N SER A 170 16.26 0.06 -11.04
CA SER A 170 15.72 0.74 -12.20
C SER A 170 16.76 1.67 -12.84
N LYS A 171 16.50 2.10 -14.05
CA LYS A 171 17.30 3.13 -14.70
C LYS A 171 16.52 4.42 -14.75
N PRO A 172 17.17 5.56 -14.53
CA PRO A 172 16.55 6.85 -14.78
C PRO A 172 16.00 6.92 -16.20
N SER A 173 14.82 7.50 -16.38
CA SER A 173 14.20 7.68 -17.69
C SER A 173 13.60 9.08 -17.80
N GLU A 174 13.47 9.59 -19.02
CA GLU A 174 12.83 10.89 -19.25
C GLU A 174 11.37 10.87 -18.81
N GLU A 175 10.65 9.78 -18.99
CA GLU A 175 9.28 9.62 -18.54
C GLU A 175 9.17 9.75 -17.01
N SER A 176 10.02 9.06 -16.26
CA SER A 176 10.07 9.16 -14.81
C SER A 176 10.47 10.57 -14.35
N ARG A 177 11.44 11.21 -15.03
CA ARG A 177 11.85 12.57 -14.73
C ARG A 177 10.71 13.56 -14.93
N GLN A 178 9.95 13.46 -16.03
CA GLN A 178 8.81 14.34 -16.28
C GLN A 178 7.69 14.12 -15.23
N ARG A 179 7.49 12.89 -14.76
CA ARG A 179 6.55 12.62 -13.68
C ARG A 179 6.98 13.31 -12.39
N TRP A 180 8.24 13.20 -11.98
CA TRP A 180 8.76 13.87 -10.79
C TRP A 180 8.66 15.40 -10.90
N LEU A 181 8.98 15.98 -12.07
CA LEU A 181 8.80 17.41 -12.32
C LEU A 181 7.34 17.86 -12.18
N LYS A 182 6.41 17.04 -12.60
CA LYS A 182 4.98 17.37 -12.48
C LYS A 182 4.53 17.52 -11.01
N TYR A 183 5.14 16.77 -10.12
CA TYR A 183 4.81 16.75 -8.68
C TYR A 183 5.92 17.38 -7.82
N ALA A 184 6.83 18.15 -8.41
CA ALA A 184 8.01 18.69 -7.73
C ALA A 184 7.71 19.54 -6.49
N GLU A 185 6.51 20.10 -6.36
CA GLU A 185 6.09 20.83 -5.15
C GLU A 185 5.88 19.94 -3.92
N ASP A 186 5.69 18.65 -4.15
CA ASP A 186 5.46 17.62 -3.13
C ASP A 186 6.70 16.77 -2.87
N GLU A 187 7.79 17.01 -3.59
CA GLU A 187 9.03 16.27 -3.50
C GLU A 187 10.13 17.08 -2.81
N PHE A 188 10.92 16.40 -1.95
CA PHE A 188 11.91 17.03 -1.12
C PHE A 188 13.22 16.24 -1.09
N VAL A 189 14.34 16.95 -1.05
CA VAL A 189 15.68 16.39 -0.85
C VAL A 189 16.30 16.88 0.44
N MET A 190 17.05 15.97 1.11
CA MET A 190 17.89 16.31 2.23
C MET A 190 19.34 16.37 1.78
N GLU A 191 20.03 17.45 2.13
CA GLU A 191 21.42 17.68 1.79
C GLU A 191 22.31 17.61 3.03
N LEU A 192 23.52 17.07 2.85
CA LEU A 192 24.60 17.12 3.82
C LEU A 192 25.92 17.38 3.09
N ASP A 193 26.62 18.45 3.46
CA ASP A 193 27.89 18.83 2.86
C ASP A 193 27.86 18.97 1.31
N GLY A 194 26.72 19.41 0.77
CA GLY A 194 26.50 19.59 -0.67
C GLY A 194 26.13 18.29 -1.42
N GLU A 195 25.94 17.19 -0.71
CA GLU A 195 25.49 15.91 -1.28
C GLU A 195 24.01 15.66 -0.94
N ILE A 196 23.22 15.16 -1.89
CA ILE A 196 21.88 14.66 -1.63
C ILE A 196 21.98 13.32 -0.90
N VAL A 197 21.52 13.29 0.36
CA VAL A 197 21.58 12.12 1.24
C VAL A 197 20.22 11.57 1.61
N GLY A 198 19.14 12.26 1.25
CA GLY A 198 17.77 11.82 1.48
C GLY A 198 16.81 12.33 0.41
N TYR A 199 15.77 11.56 0.16
CA TYR A 199 14.64 11.93 -0.69
C TYR A 199 13.34 11.54 -0.01
N ALA A 200 12.33 12.39 -0.12
CA ALA A 200 10.98 12.12 0.37
C ALA A 200 9.94 12.85 -0.48
N ASP A 201 8.76 12.25 -0.58
CA ASP A 201 7.59 12.87 -1.19
C ASP A 201 6.35 12.69 -0.33
N VAL A 202 5.36 13.54 -0.59
CA VAL A 202 4.04 13.52 0.05
C VAL A 202 2.97 13.53 -1.01
N GLU A 203 1.90 12.76 -0.79
CA GLU A 203 0.71 12.77 -1.61
C GLU A 203 -0.51 12.97 -0.69
N ASP A 204 -1.29 14.01 -0.93
CA ASP A 204 -2.44 14.39 -0.10
C ASP A 204 -2.11 14.43 1.40
N GLU A 205 -2.55 13.44 2.17
CA GLU A 205 -2.30 13.31 3.61
C GLU A 205 -1.17 12.31 3.94
N GLU A 206 -0.59 11.69 2.92
CA GLU A 206 0.37 10.61 3.05
C GLU A 206 1.82 11.10 2.92
N LEU A 207 2.66 10.59 3.80
CA LEU A 207 4.11 10.57 3.61
C LEU A 207 4.42 9.27 2.85
N ASP A 208 4.44 9.33 1.51
CA ASP A 208 4.54 8.16 0.64
C ASP A 208 5.95 7.57 0.66
N THR A 209 6.92 8.37 0.29
CA THR A 209 8.33 7.93 0.23
C THR A 209 9.19 8.63 1.27
N VAL A 210 10.02 7.87 1.98
CA VAL A 210 11.17 8.41 2.70
C VAL A 210 12.36 7.48 2.51
N SER A 211 13.41 7.97 1.91
CA SER A 211 14.64 7.22 1.71
C SER A 211 15.88 8.01 2.15
N ILE A 212 16.85 7.29 2.68
CA ILE A 212 18.18 7.83 3.08
C ILE A 212 19.24 7.00 2.38
N LYS A 213 20.21 7.68 1.78
CA LYS A 213 21.39 7.08 1.13
C LYS A 213 22.00 6.02 2.03
N ILE A 214 22.27 4.84 1.51
CA ILE A 214 22.69 3.67 2.31
C ILE A 214 23.89 3.99 3.22
N SER A 215 24.89 4.71 2.71
CA SER A 215 26.08 5.13 3.49
C SER A 215 25.77 6.10 4.63
N HIS A 216 24.57 6.69 4.65
CA HIS A 216 24.13 7.68 5.63
C HIS A 216 23.02 7.16 6.55
N GLN A 217 22.58 5.92 6.38
CA GLN A 217 21.64 5.28 7.30
C GLN A 217 22.22 5.05 8.69
N ASN A 218 21.36 4.80 9.67
CA ASN A 218 21.70 4.55 11.08
C ASN A 218 22.41 5.73 11.81
N LYS A 219 22.33 6.95 11.24
CA LYS A 219 22.89 8.20 11.83
C LYS A 219 21.78 9.13 12.36
N GLY A 220 20.54 8.66 12.46
CA GLY A 220 19.39 9.46 12.90
C GLY A 220 18.74 10.32 11.81
N LEU A 221 19.34 10.42 10.61
CA LEU A 221 18.83 11.27 9.51
C LEU A 221 17.42 10.90 9.07
N GLY A 222 17.10 9.62 8.93
CA GLY A 222 15.76 9.17 8.57
C GLY A 222 14.69 9.62 9.57
N LYS A 223 14.98 9.50 10.87
CA LYS A 223 14.07 9.97 11.92
C LYS A 223 13.88 11.49 11.87
N ALA A 224 14.94 12.25 11.63
CA ALA A 224 14.88 13.71 11.49
C ALA A 224 14.07 14.11 10.25
N PHE A 225 14.25 13.39 9.12
CA PHE A 225 13.54 13.67 7.88
C PHE A 225 12.05 13.37 8.00
N ILE A 226 11.67 12.24 8.60
CA ILE A 226 10.25 11.91 8.86
C ILE A 226 9.59 12.98 9.72
N LYS A 227 10.26 13.45 10.80
CA LYS A 227 9.74 14.56 11.61
C LYS A 227 9.49 15.83 10.79
N TYR A 228 10.45 16.20 9.94
CA TYR A 228 10.34 17.36 9.07
C TYR A 228 9.15 17.22 8.11
N MET A 229 9.03 16.07 7.42
CA MET A 229 7.97 15.81 6.45
C MET A 229 6.59 15.74 7.10
N THR A 230 6.48 15.09 8.28
CA THR A 230 5.24 15.09 9.07
C THR A 230 4.80 16.52 9.42
N ASN A 231 5.74 17.38 9.84
CA ASN A 231 5.45 18.78 10.11
C ASN A 231 4.98 19.53 8.86
N ARG A 232 5.55 19.21 7.68
CA ARG A 232 5.10 19.78 6.40
C ARG A 232 3.65 19.43 6.08
N LEU A 233 3.24 18.17 6.31
CA LEU A 233 1.84 17.76 6.16
C LEU A 233 0.92 18.51 7.13
N ILE A 234 1.32 18.63 8.40
CA ILE A 234 0.56 19.40 9.41
C ILE A 234 0.47 20.88 9.00
N ASP A 235 1.54 21.48 8.46
CA ASP A 235 1.54 22.86 7.97
C ASP A 235 0.59 23.09 6.78
N ARG A 236 0.34 22.05 5.98
CA ARG A 236 -0.66 22.05 4.91
C ARG A 236 -2.09 21.84 5.42
N GLY A 237 -2.27 21.65 6.73
CA GLY A 237 -3.58 21.46 7.37
C GLY A 237 -4.00 20.01 7.54
N VAL A 238 -3.13 19.04 7.22
CA VAL A 238 -3.38 17.62 7.47
C VAL A 238 -3.41 17.38 8.98
N LYS A 239 -4.54 16.91 9.49
CA LYS A 239 -4.72 16.68 10.94
C LYS A 239 -4.06 15.39 11.41
N GLU A 240 -4.10 14.38 10.58
CA GLU A 240 -3.66 13.03 10.90
C GLU A 240 -2.82 12.46 9.76
N PRO A 241 -1.55 12.92 9.59
CA PRO A 241 -0.65 12.36 8.59
C PRO A 241 -0.57 10.84 8.65
N ILE A 242 -0.60 10.20 7.49
CA ILE A 242 -0.49 8.75 7.35
C ILE A 242 0.80 8.36 6.64
N LEU A 243 1.16 7.10 6.75
CA LEU A 243 2.19 6.45 5.96
C LEU A 243 1.94 4.94 5.89
N TRP A 244 2.53 4.32 4.89
CA TRP A 244 2.56 2.87 4.76
C TRP A 244 3.94 2.29 5.10
N CYS A 245 3.95 1.16 5.77
CA CYS A 245 5.17 0.46 6.15
C CYS A 245 5.05 -1.04 5.88
N VAL A 246 5.97 -1.59 5.10
CA VAL A 246 6.09 -3.05 4.93
C VAL A 246 6.39 -3.67 6.31
N VAL A 247 5.60 -4.65 6.73
CA VAL A 247 5.70 -5.29 8.06
C VAL A 247 7.10 -5.86 8.32
N GLY A 248 7.75 -6.38 7.26
CA GLY A 248 9.12 -6.87 7.33
C GLY A 248 10.19 -5.78 7.50
N ASN A 249 9.85 -4.49 7.29
CA ASN A 249 10.77 -3.37 7.49
C ASN A 249 10.81 -2.93 8.97
N VAL A 250 11.38 -3.80 9.80
CA VAL A 250 11.42 -3.62 11.26
C VAL A 250 12.10 -2.31 11.67
N ASN A 251 13.13 -1.89 10.94
CA ASN A 251 13.86 -0.66 11.25
C ASN A 251 12.98 0.59 11.04
N ALA A 252 12.28 0.69 9.91
CA ALA A 252 11.37 1.80 9.64
C ALA A 252 10.21 1.78 10.64
N ARG A 253 9.62 0.61 10.89
CA ARG A 253 8.54 0.43 11.87
C ARG A 253 8.95 0.95 13.25
N HIS A 254 10.15 0.58 13.72
CA HIS A 254 10.66 1.06 15.01
C HIS A 254 10.79 2.60 15.07
N ILE A 255 11.22 3.23 13.96
CA ILE A 255 11.29 4.69 13.88
C ILE A 255 9.88 5.28 13.99
N TYR A 256 8.91 4.82 13.21
CA TYR A 256 7.54 5.31 13.22
C TYR A 256 6.87 5.15 14.59
N ASP A 257 6.98 3.97 15.20
CA ASP A 257 6.47 3.72 16.56
C ASP A 257 7.11 4.68 17.58
N SER A 258 8.44 4.93 17.48
CA SER A 258 9.16 5.86 18.37
C SER A 258 8.79 7.32 18.20
N LEU A 259 8.19 7.68 17.05
CA LEU A 259 7.64 8.99 16.74
C LEU A 259 6.17 9.12 17.13
N GLY A 260 5.53 8.04 17.54
CA GLY A 260 4.13 8.06 17.97
C GLY A 260 3.11 7.72 16.87
N TYR A 261 3.56 7.34 15.68
CA TYR A 261 2.67 6.76 14.68
C TYR A 261 2.04 5.47 15.23
N LYS A 262 0.77 5.26 14.94
CA LYS A 262 0.00 4.09 15.39
C LYS A 262 -0.58 3.35 14.21
N GLU A 263 -0.51 2.02 14.25
CA GLU A 263 -1.17 1.17 13.26
C GLU A 263 -2.67 1.42 13.28
N VAL A 264 -3.26 1.66 12.11
CA VAL A 264 -4.70 1.77 11.89
C VAL A 264 -5.24 0.45 11.42
N PHE A 265 -4.60 -0.12 10.40
CA PHE A 265 -4.88 -1.47 9.90
C PHE A 265 -3.64 -2.03 9.20
N CYS A 266 -3.68 -3.34 8.94
CA CYS A 266 -2.61 -4.02 8.24
C CYS A 266 -3.20 -4.99 7.22
N VAL A 267 -2.71 -4.93 5.98
CA VAL A 267 -3.12 -5.82 4.89
C VAL A 267 -2.04 -6.84 4.60
N GLY A 268 -2.45 -8.07 4.35
CA GLY A 268 -1.60 -9.15 3.88
C GLY A 268 -1.86 -9.45 2.42
N TYR A 269 -0.83 -9.89 1.73
CA TYR A 269 -0.86 -10.28 0.32
C TYR A 269 -0.53 -11.75 0.18
N ALA A 270 -1.29 -12.45 -0.65
CA ALA A 270 -1.07 -13.87 -0.93
C ALA A 270 -1.15 -14.14 -2.43
N ASP A 271 -0.11 -14.76 -2.96
CA ASP A 271 0.08 -14.95 -4.38
C ASP A 271 -0.34 -16.34 -4.85
N LYS A 272 -0.92 -16.42 -6.03
CA LYS A 272 -1.22 -17.67 -6.75
C LYS A 272 -0.93 -17.50 -8.24
N LYS A 273 -0.20 -18.46 -8.84
CA LYS A 273 -0.07 -18.53 -10.30
C LYS A 273 -1.35 -19.11 -10.90
N THR A 274 -1.84 -18.51 -11.97
CA THR A 274 -2.94 -19.06 -12.75
C THR A 274 -2.46 -20.28 -13.53
N GLN A 275 -3.36 -21.24 -13.77
CA GLN A 275 -3.06 -22.47 -14.55
C GLN A 275 -3.36 -22.30 -16.05
N LYS A 276 -3.37 -21.04 -16.55
CA LYS A 276 -3.63 -20.76 -17.98
C LYS A 276 -2.38 -20.86 -18.81
#